data_889e65b8be5d3911081971d7d0e73147
#
_entry.id   889e65b8be5d3911081971d7d0e73147
#
_cell.length_a   1.000
_cell.length_b   1.000
_cell.length_c   1.000
_cell.angle_alpha   90.00
_cell.angle_beta   90.00
_cell.angle_gamma   90.00
#
_symmetry.space_group_name_H-M   'P 1'
#
loop_
_entity.id
_entity.type
_entity.pdbx_description
1 polymer ?
#
loop_
_entity_poly.entity_id
_entity_poly.type
_entity_poly.pdbx_seq_one_letter_code
_entity_poly.pdbx_strand_id
1 'polypeptide(L)'
;MGLFDFLFGKGKGTSSGSPKKGLKRITVAKRFELSGRTGQGSMSKVYRAYDRELGRTVCLKILDKAKTKKFEERFAGLKKPHEGEVCMTLRHDNIVRSFEHGITSDGEPYLVMEWVEGLGLNYLVETRAPQLKGNRINYLGQLCDAVQYMHDNKWLHRDLCPRNVMVDKEGVLKLIDFGLTVPYTPAFCIGGNRTGTSDILAPEIIKRKTTDHRVDLFALGVTAYEVFTGQLPWERSVSSEETFRRRLNQKPRTAKELNPQVGDDLSAVLLRAIEREPGDRFPTATAFKDALGKVEKQDY
;
A
#
# COMPACT_ATOMS: atom_id res chain seq x y z
N MET A 1 19.20 -0.40 20.64
CA MET A 1 18.71 0.98 20.64
C MET A 1 18.27 1.30 19.23
N GLY A 2 16.96 1.21 19.00
CA GLY A 2 16.40 1.28 17.65
C GLY A 2 15.83 2.64 17.34
N LEU A 3 15.58 2.88 16.06
CA LEU A 3 15.01 4.09 15.47
C LEU A 3 13.76 4.63 16.21
N PHE A 4 13.08 3.78 16.98
CA PHE A 4 11.89 4.11 17.78
C PHE A 4 12.15 5.00 19.00
N ASP A 5 13.32 4.92 19.63
CA ASP A 5 13.66 5.79 20.77
C ASP A 5 13.81 7.26 20.35
N PHE A 6 14.14 7.49 19.09
CA PHE A 6 14.25 8.83 18.51
C PHE A 6 12.86 9.48 18.26
N LEU A 7 11.84 8.67 18.05
CA LEU A 7 10.47 9.13 17.77
C LEU A 7 9.62 9.29 19.03
N PHE A 8 9.92 8.58 20.13
CA PHE A 8 9.06 8.49 21.31
C PHE A 8 9.77 8.65 22.66
N GLY A 9 11.00 9.17 22.69
CA GLY A 9 11.84 9.28 23.87
C GLY A 9 11.20 10.07 25.03
N LYS A 10 11.00 9.40 26.16
CA LYS A 10 10.90 10.01 27.49
C LYS A 10 12.31 10.11 28.08
N GLY A 11 12.92 11.24 27.97
CA GLY A 11 14.17 11.57 28.65
C GLY A 11 14.10 12.99 29.20
N LYS A 12 14.06 13.13 30.52
CA LYS A 12 14.35 14.41 31.19
C LYS A 12 15.86 14.66 31.09
N GLY A 13 16.26 15.69 30.37
CA GLY A 13 17.66 16.12 30.30
C GLY A 13 17.78 17.38 29.46
N THR A 14 18.05 18.49 30.09
CA THR A 14 18.49 19.82 29.65
C THR A 14 18.66 20.06 28.14
N SER A 15 17.89 21.04 27.71
CA SER A 15 17.72 21.57 26.36
C SER A 15 18.97 22.19 25.75
N SER A 16 19.33 21.69 24.56
CA SER A 16 19.75 22.57 23.45
C SER A 16 18.83 22.21 22.28
N GLY A 17 17.67 22.84 22.25
CA GLY A 17 16.65 22.60 21.25
C GLY A 17 17.08 23.17 19.91
N SER A 18 17.41 22.30 18.96
CA SER A 18 17.31 22.67 17.56
C SER A 18 15.82 22.96 17.28
N PRO A 19 15.46 24.08 16.64
CA PRO A 19 14.07 24.39 16.35
C PRO A 19 13.49 23.28 15.48
N LYS A 20 12.35 22.71 15.86
CA LYS A 20 11.52 21.88 14.96
C LYS A 20 11.25 22.75 13.74
N LYS A 21 11.92 22.48 12.61
CA LYS A 21 11.64 23.15 11.35
C LYS A 21 10.15 22.96 11.09
N GLY A 22 9.38 24.05 11.12
CA GLY A 22 7.96 24.04 10.77
C GLY A 22 7.79 23.43 9.38
N LEU A 23 6.66 22.78 9.13
CA LEU A 23 6.34 22.22 7.82
C LEU A 23 6.50 23.31 6.75
N LYS A 24 7.18 22.99 5.65
CA LYS A 24 7.40 23.91 4.52
C LYS A 24 6.05 24.36 3.98
N ARG A 25 5.88 25.68 3.77
CA ARG A 25 4.70 26.25 3.11
C ARG A 25 5.04 26.65 1.70
N ILE A 26 4.15 26.31 0.76
CA ILE A 26 4.33 26.61 -0.65
C ILE A 26 3.05 27.18 -1.28
N THR A 27 3.22 27.97 -2.32
CA THR A 27 2.12 28.32 -3.25
C THR A 27 2.27 27.42 -4.48
N VAL A 28 1.30 26.52 -4.69
CA VAL A 28 1.37 25.51 -5.77
C VAL A 28 1.66 26.16 -7.14
N ALA A 29 0.89 27.18 -7.52
CA ALA A 29 1.04 27.87 -8.82
C ALA A 29 2.40 28.55 -9.03
N LYS A 30 3.10 28.96 -7.93
CA LYS A 30 4.42 29.58 -8.04
C LYS A 30 5.53 28.57 -8.29
N ARG A 31 5.40 27.36 -7.69
CA ARG A 31 6.43 26.32 -7.74
C ARG A 31 6.21 25.28 -8.83
N PHE A 32 4.96 24.89 -9.09
CA PHE A 32 4.65 23.78 -9.98
C PHE A 32 3.92 24.22 -11.24
N GLU A 33 4.36 23.68 -12.39
CA GLU A 33 3.62 23.69 -13.64
C GLU A 33 2.85 22.39 -13.75
N LEU A 34 1.52 22.45 -13.56
CA LEU A 34 0.66 21.27 -13.59
C LEU A 34 0.43 20.85 -15.04
N SER A 35 0.88 19.65 -15.43
CA SER A 35 0.73 19.14 -16.81
C SER A 35 -0.54 18.31 -17.01
N GLY A 36 -1.27 17.97 -15.95
CA GLY A 36 -2.51 17.20 -15.99
C GLY A 36 -2.84 16.57 -14.66
N ARG A 37 -4.12 16.29 -14.45
CA ARG A 37 -4.62 15.53 -13.31
C ARG A 37 -4.64 14.06 -13.70
N THR A 38 -3.81 13.24 -13.05
CA THR A 38 -3.62 11.82 -13.39
C THR A 38 -4.45 10.88 -12.54
N GLY A 39 -4.99 11.37 -11.41
CA GLY A 39 -5.81 10.56 -10.52
C GLY A 39 -6.67 11.41 -9.58
N GLN A 40 -7.78 10.84 -9.19
CA GLN A 40 -8.63 11.34 -8.12
C GLN A 40 -8.84 10.20 -7.14
N GLY A 41 -8.01 10.18 -6.08
CA GLY A 41 -8.31 9.38 -4.91
C GLY A 41 -9.51 9.98 -4.16
N SER A 42 -10.15 9.19 -3.32
CA SER A 42 -11.24 9.67 -2.45
C SER A 42 -10.81 10.81 -1.52
N MET A 43 -9.50 10.89 -1.21
CA MET A 43 -8.94 11.81 -0.21
C MET A 43 -7.88 12.76 -0.77
N SER A 44 -7.54 12.68 -2.07
CA SER A 44 -6.46 13.48 -2.66
C SER A 44 -6.66 13.77 -4.14
N LYS A 45 -5.95 14.79 -4.61
CA LYS A 45 -5.77 15.10 -6.04
C LYS A 45 -4.31 14.83 -6.39
N VAL A 46 -4.07 14.09 -7.46
CA VAL A 46 -2.73 13.71 -7.92
C VAL A 46 -2.47 14.35 -9.27
N TYR A 47 -1.34 15.03 -9.42
CA TYR A 47 -0.94 15.74 -10.59
C TYR A 47 0.44 15.31 -11.08
N ARG A 48 0.59 15.18 -12.39
CA ARG A 48 1.90 15.29 -13.02
C ARG A 48 2.27 16.77 -13.06
N ALA A 49 3.43 17.13 -12.55
CA ALA A 49 3.85 18.51 -12.46
C ALA A 49 5.35 18.67 -12.72
N TYR A 50 5.76 19.79 -13.31
CA TYR A 50 7.15 20.19 -13.33
C TYR A 50 7.44 21.05 -12.10
N ASP A 51 8.36 20.59 -11.25
CA ASP A 51 8.79 21.30 -10.04
C ASP A 51 9.96 22.23 -10.41
N ARG A 52 9.73 23.55 -10.37
CA ARG A 52 10.73 24.57 -10.71
C ARG A 52 11.90 24.61 -9.70
N GLU A 53 11.68 24.19 -8.44
CA GLU A 53 12.75 24.11 -7.43
C GLU A 53 13.63 22.88 -7.64
N LEU A 54 13.05 21.73 -8.00
CA LEU A 54 13.79 20.50 -8.25
C LEU A 54 14.29 20.36 -9.69
N GLY A 55 13.80 21.18 -10.61
CA GLY A 55 14.17 21.16 -12.03
C GLY A 55 13.76 19.87 -12.76
N ARG A 56 12.67 19.22 -12.32
CA ARG A 56 12.23 17.93 -12.88
C ARG A 56 10.72 17.72 -12.80
N THR A 57 10.24 16.75 -13.59
CA THR A 57 8.87 16.25 -13.48
C THR A 57 8.72 15.42 -12.20
N VAL A 58 7.63 15.67 -11.47
CA VAL A 58 7.27 15.02 -10.21
C VAL A 58 5.81 14.62 -10.18
N CYS A 59 5.46 13.74 -9.26
CA CYS A 59 4.10 13.49 -8.82
C CYS A 59 3.79 14.41 -7.63
N LEU A 60 2.85 15.32 -7.79
CA LEU A 60 2.35 16.19 -6.72
C LEU A 60 1.00 15.65 -6.23
N LYS A 61 0.97 15.15 -5.00
CA LYS A 61 -0.25 14.72 -4.30
C LYS A 61 -0.68 15.81 -3.33
N ILE A 62 -1.90 16.35 -3.49
CA ILE A 62 -2.52 17.32 -2.59
C ILE A 62 -3.67 16.63 -1.88
N LEU A 63 -3.61 16.58 -0.55
CA LEU A 63 -4.57 15.90 0.30
C LEU A 63 -5.74 16.84 0.64
N ASP A 64 -6.95 16.33 0.56
CA ASP A 64 -8.14 17.04 1.05
C ASP A 64 -8.07 17.16 2.57
N LYS A 65 -7.92 18.38 3.05
CA LYS A 65 -7.74 18.69 4.48
C LYS A 65 -8.89 18.16 5.36
N ALA A 66 -10.12 18.30 4.90
CA ALA A 66 -11.30 17.90 5.70
C ALA A 66 -11.40 16.37 5.78
N LYS A 67 -11.20 15.69 4.64
CA LYS A 67 -11.24 14.23 4.59
C LYS A 67 -10.06 13.60 5.34
N THR A 68 -8.86 14.17 5.21
CA THR A 68 -7.67 13.72 5.95
C THR A 68 -7.92 13.84 7.47
N LYS A 69 -8.42 14.99 7.94
CA LYS A 69 -8.74 15.19 9.34
C LYS A 69 -9.78 14.17 9.84
N LYS A 70 -10.90 13.99 9.10
CA LYS A 70 -11.93 12.99 9.43
C LYS A 70 -11.39 11.56 9.48
N PHE A 71 -10.41 11.25 8.62
CA PHE A 71 -9.74 9.95 8.65
C PHE A 71 -8.85 9.80 9.88
N GLU A 72 -8.05 10.81 10.21
CA GLU A 72 -7.15 10.81 11.37
C GLU A 72 -7.90 10.74 12.70
N GLU A 73 -9.11 11.30 12.78
CA GLU A 73 -9.99 11.20 13.95
C GLU A 73 -10.31 9.74 14.35
N ARG A 74 -10.23 8.79 13.40
CA ARG A 74 -10.38 7.35 13.68
C ARG A 74 -9.25 6.79 14.54
N PHE A 75 -8.14 7.51 14.61
CA PHE A 75 -6.96 7.18 15.42
C PHE A 75 -6.81 8.13 16.60
N ALA A 76 -7.94 8.72 17.07
CA ALA A 76 -7.94 9.62 18.22
C ALA A 76 -7.26 8.93 19.43
N GLY A 77 -6.33 9.65 20.08
CA GLY A 77 -5.50 9.10 21.15
C GLY A 77 -4.28 8.30 20.69
N LEU A 78 -4.22 7.86 19.43
CA LEU A 78 -3.04 7.28 18.80
C LEU A 78 -2.37 8.37 17.96
N LYS A 79 -1.12 8.67 18.21
CA LYS A 79 -0.36 9.64 17.40
C LYS A 79 0.01 9.02 16.05
N LYS A 80 -0.99 8.83 15.16
CA LYS A 80 -0.73 8.35 13.79
C LYS A 80 0.09 9.39 13.06
N PRO A 81 1.26 9.04 12.50
CA PRO A 81 2.01 9.94 11.65
C PRO A 81 1.21 10.30 10.38
N HIS A 82 1.39 11.53 9.88
CA HIS A 82 0.84 11.93 8.60
C HIS A 82 1.49 11.15 7.45
N GLU A 83 0.78 10.98 6.35
CA GLU A 83 1.27 10.23 5.18
C GLU A 83 2.65 10.74 4.72
N GLY A 84 2.84 12.07 4.65
CA GLY A 84 4.12 12.65 4.26
C GLY A 84 5.27 12.27 5.19
N GLU A 85 5.03 12.21 6.51
CA GLU A 85 6.04 11.78 7.49
C GLU A 85 6.43 10.31 7.27
N VAL A 86 5.46 9.43 7.03
CA VAL A 86 5.70 8.02 6.71
C VAL A 86 6.54 7.91 5.43
N CYS A 87 6.11 8.55 4.36
CA CYS A 87 6.76 8.50 3.05
C CYS A 87 8.22 8.96 3.08
N MET A 88 8.53 9.95 3.94
CA MET A 88 9.91 10.43 4.10
C MET A 88 10.83 9.43 4.80
N THR A 89 10.31 8.43 5.49
CA THR A 89 11.11 7.36 6.13
C THR A 89 11.39 6.17 5.22
N LEU A 90 10.58 5.99 4.18
CA LEU A 90 10.66 4.83 3.30
C LEU A 90 11.69 5.06 2.18
N ARG A 91 12.63 4.10 2.02
CA ARG A 91 13.68 4.13 0.99
C ARG A 91 13.91 2.72 0.48
N HIS A 92 13.27 2.38 -0.63
CA HIS A 92 13.37 1.06 -1.27
C HIS A 92 13.08 1.20 -2.77
N ASP A 93 13.75 0.39 -3.61
CA ASP A 93 13.61 0.48 -5.07
C ASP A 93 12.17 0.22 -5.54
N ASN A 94 11.43 -0.62 -4.84
CA ASN A 94 10.04 -0.94 -5.14
C ASN A 94 9.01 -0.09 -4.34
N ILE A 95 9.45 1.03 -3.77
CA ILE A 95 8.59 2.03 -3.11
C ILE A 95 8.81 3.37 -3.79
N VAL A 96 7.74 4.10 -4.10
CA VAL A 96 7.83 5.43 -4.70
C VAL A 96 8.66 6.36 -3.82
N ARG A 97 9.68 6.98 -4.42
CA ARG A 97 10.56 7.90 -3.69
C ARG A 97 9.86 9.22 -3.40
N SER A 98 9.81 9.60 -2.14
CA SER A 98 9.30 10.89 -1.72
C SER A 98 10.44 11.88 -1.51
N PHE A 99 10.26 13.11 -2.00
CA PHE A 99 11.27 14.17 -1.95
C PHE A 99 10.98 15.17 -0.86
N GLU A 100 9.70 15.53 -0.70
CA GLU A 100 9.29 16.59 0.22
C GLU A 100 7.81 16.43 0.59
N HIS A 101 7.43 16.89 1.77
CA HIS A 101 6.05 17.12 2.17
C HIS A 101 5.91 18.44 2.92
N GLY A 102 4.69 18.96 3.01
CA GLY A 102 4.40 20.21 3.69
C GLY A 102 2.94 20.62 3.59
N ILE A 103 2.70 21.92 3.67
CA ILE A 103 1.37 22.53 3.63
C ILE A 103 1.34 23.58 2.52
N THR A 104 0.29 23.58 1.68
CA THR A 104 0.06 24.63 0.68
C THR A 104 -0.34 25.95 1.33
N SER A 105 -0.35 27.06 0.56
CA SER A 105 -0.90 28.35 1.00
C SER A 105 -2.35 28.24 1.47
N ASP A 106 -3.12 27.32 0.91
CA ASP A 106 -4.54 27.08 1.22
C ASP A 106 -4.73 26.16 2.44
N GLY A 107 -3.63 25.72 3.04
CA GLY A 107 -3.63 24.88 4.25
C GLY A 107 -3.89 23.39 3.97
N GLU A 108 -3.77 22.94 2.72
CA GLU A 108 -3.87 21.54 2.33
C GLU A 108 -2.51 20.85 2.48
N PRO A 109 -2.41 19.66 3.07
CA PRO A 109 -1.17 18.89 3.06
C PRO A 109 -0.78 18.50 1.62
N TYR A 110 0.52 18.54 1.32
CA TYR A 110 1.03 18.07 0.03
C TYR A 110 2.20 17.12 0.20
N LEU A 111 2.44 16.31 -0.83
CA LEU A 111 3.54 15.38 -0.95
C LEU A 111 4.10 15.45 -2.38
N VAL A 112 5.42 15.59 -2.49
CA VAL A 112 6.17 15.57 -3.75
C VAL A 112 6.92 14.26 -3.85
N MET A 113 6.65 13.51 -4.92
CA MET A 113 7.23 12.18 -5.14
C MET A 113 7.85 12.09 -6.54
N GLU A 114 8.64 11.05 -6.77
CA GLU A 114 9.06 10.71 -8.13
C GLU A 114 7.83 10.50 -9.05
N TRP A 115 7.97 10.95 -10.28
CA TRP A 115 7.00 10.61 -11.32
C TRP A 115 7.35 9.24 -11.88
N VAL A 116 6.48 8.25 -11.66
CA VAL A 116 6.63 6.91 -12.23
C VAL A 116 6.06 6.92 -13.65
N GLU A 117 6.91 6.79 -14.65
CA GLU A 117 6.51 6.73 -16.05
C GLU A 117 6.14 5.28 -16.40
N GLY A 118 4.86 4.94 -16.19
CA GLY A 118 4.39 3.58 -16.33
C GLY A 118 2.88 3.45 -16.21
N LEU A 119 2.42 2.24 -15.96
CA LEU A 119 0.99 1.88 -15.87
C LEU A 119 0.66 1.34 -14.49
N GLY A 120 -0.56 1.60 -14.03
CA GLY A 120 -1.08 0.97 -12.82
C GLY A 120 -1.23 -0.54 -13.00
N LEU A 121 -0.86 -1.31 -11.97
CA LEU A 121 -1.00 -2.77 -12.02
C LEU A 121 -2.46 -3.20 -12.21
N ASN A 122 -3.42 -2.45 -11.64
CA ASN A 122 -4.84 -2.67 -11.89
C ASN A 122 -5.20 -2.55 -13.38
N TYR A 123 -4.68 -1.53 -14.07
CA TYR A 123 -4.90 -1.36 -15.51
C TYR A 123 -4.31 -2.53 -16.30
N LEU A 124 -3.10 -2.96 -15.96
CA LEU A 124 -2.47 -4.12 -16.61
C LEU A 124 -3.32 -5.40 -16.44
N VAL A 125 -3.87 -5.61 -15.24
CA VAL A 125 -4.73 -6.77 -14.92
C VAL A 125 -6.07 -6.68 -15.67
N GLU A 126 -6.76 -5.54 -15.59
CA GLU A 126 -8.08 -5.32 -16.20
C GLU A 126 -8.05 -5.45 -17.73
N THR A 127 -6.96 -4.95 -18.36
CA THR A 127 -6.79 -5.04 -19.82
C THR A 127 -6.10 -6.31 -20.28
N ARG A 128 -5.68 -7.18 -19.36
CA ARG A 128 -4.83 -8.36 -19.66
C ARG A 128 -3.61 -7.98 -20.49
N ALA A 129 -2.98 -6.88 -20.11
CA ALA A 129 -1.90 -6.27 -20.87
C ALA A 129 -0.75 -7.25 -21.15
N PRO A 130 -0.13 -7.21 -22.35
CA PRO A 130 0.98 -8.12 -22.71
C PRO A 130 2.15 -8.07 -21.73
N GLN A 131 2.36 -6.94 -21.06
CA GLN A 131 3.40 -6.76 -20.05
C GLN A 131 3.27 -7.69 -18.84
N LEU A 132 2.08 -8.26 -18.59
CA LEU A 132 1.91 -9.26 -17.52
C LEU A 132 2.44 -10.63 -17.91
N LYS A 133 2.41 -10.96 -19.21
CA LYS A 133 2.81 -12.29 -19.67
C LYS A 133 4.29 -12.56 -19.31
N GLY A 134 4.54 -13.66 -18.60
CA GLY A 134 5.88 -14.04 -18.12
C GLY A 134 6.43 -13.17 -16.97
N ASN A 135 5.76 -12.06 -16.59
CA ASN A 135 6.28 -11.11 -15.60
C ASN A 135 5.53 -11.12 -14.26
N ARG A 136 4.39 -11.81 -14.14
CA ARG A 136 3.56 -11.77 -12.92
C ARG A 136 4.32 -12.16 -11.66
N ILE A 137 5.09 -13.26 -11.71
CA ILE A 137 5.90 -13.71 -10.56
C ILE A 137 6.97 -12.67 -10.21
N ASN A 138 7.63 -12.07 -11.21
CA ASN A 138 8.64 -11.04 -11.00
C ASN A 138 8.01 -9.80 -10.32
N TYR A 139 6.88 -9.30 -10.82
CA TYR A 139 6.19 -8.15 -10.23
C TYR A 139 5.74 -8.42 -8.79
N LEU A 140 5.17 -9.61 -8.54
CA LEU A 140 4.78 -9.99 -7.19
C LEU A 140 5.97 -10.18 -6.26
N GLY A 141 7.09 -10.69 -6.77
CA GLY A 141 8.35 -10.76 -6.03
C GLY A 141 8.84 -9.39 -5.58
N GLN A 142 8.83 -8.40 -6.47
CA GLN A 142 9.18 -7.01 -6.17
C GLN A 142 8.20 -6.39 -5.14
N LEU A 143 6.89 -6.68 -5.26
CA LEU A 143 5.91 -6.23 -4.28
C LEU A 143 6.14 -6.87 -2.90
N CYS A 144 6.51 -8.16 -2.85
CA CYS A 144 6.89 -8.83 -1.61
C CYS A 144 8.10 -8.16 -0.96
N ASP A 145 9.13 -7.78 -1.74
CA ASP A 145 10.31 -7.08 -1.22
C ASP A 145 9.94 -5.72 -0.60
N ALA A 146 9.07 -4.95 -1.25
CA ALA A 146 8.57 -3.70 -0.71
C ALA A 146 7.80 -3.90 0.61
N VAL A 147 6.91 -4.90 0.67
CA VAL A 147 6.12 -5.22 1.86
C VAL A 147 7.02 -5.72 3.00
N GLN A 148 7.97 -6.60 2.72
CA GLN A 148 8.93 -7.08 3.72
C GLN A 148 9.75 -5.92 4.29
N TYR A 149 10.27 -5.03 3.42
CA TYR A 149 10.98 -3.82 3.85
C TYR A 149 10.13 -2.96 4.79
N MET A 150 8.84 -2.77 4.50
CA MET A 150 7.94 -2.02 5.39
C MET A 150 7.78 -2.70 6.75
N HIS A 151 7.58 -4.02 6.78
CA HIS A 151 7.44 -4.77 8.03
C HIS A 151 8.70 -4.74 8.89
N ASP A 152 9.88 -4.86 8.27
CA ASP A 152 11.17 -4.78 8.95
C ASP A 152 11.39 -3.39 9.58
N ASN A 153 10.92 -2.34 8.90
CA ASN A 153 10.94 -0.96 9.36
C ASN A 153 9.72 -0.61 10.25
N LYS A 154 8.96 -1.62 10.72
CA LYS A 154 7.84 -1.46 11.65
C LYS A 154 6.69 -0.62 11.11
N TRP A 155 6.36 -0.79 9.85
CA TRP A 155 5.19 -0.22 9.19
C TRP A 155 4.21 -1.30 8.72
N LEU A 156 2.90 -1.05 8.86
CA LEU A 156 1.82 -1.80 8.22
C LEU A 156 1.20 -0.92 7.13
N HIS A 157 1.09 -1.46 5.93
CA HIS A 157 0.56 -0.72 4.77
C HIS A 157 -0.97 -0.55 4.82
N ARG A 158 -1.69 -1.63 5.10
CA ARG A 158 -3.16 -1.74 5.26
C ARG A 158 -4.01 -1.51 4.02
N ASP A 159 -3.43 -1.24 2.86
CA ASP A 159 -4.18 -1.07 1.61
C ASP A 159 -3.41 -1.61 0.39
N LEU A 160 -2.85 -2.82 0.51
CA LEU A 160 -2.14 -3.49 -0.59
C LEU A 160 -3.15 -3.98 -1.63
N CYS A 161 -3.26 -3.29 -2.75
CA CYS A 161 -4.12 -3.66 -3.87
C CYS A 161 -3.49 -3.21 -5.20
N PRO A 162 -3.90 -3.78 -6.34
CA PRO A 162 -3.31 -3.43 -7.63
C PRO A 162 -3.36 -1.93 -7.98
N ARG A 163 -4.34 -1.18 -7.47
CA ARG A 163 -4.47 0.27 -7.69
C ARG A 163 -3.36 1.09 -7.02
N ASN A 164 -2.76 0.56 -5.97
CA ASN A 164 -1.69 1.21 -5.22
C ASN A 164 -0.30 0.77 -5.69
N VAL A 165 -0.23 0.17 -6.89
CA VAL A 165 1.00 -0.33 -7.49
C VAL A 165 1.10 0.16 -8.93
N MET A 166 2.27 0.66 -9.29
CA MET A 166 2.62 0.98 -10.69
C MET A 166 3.76 0.10 -11.17
N VAL A 167 3.81 -0.15 -12.46
CA VAL A 167 4.94 -0.79 -13.14
C VAL A 167 5.45 0.22 -14.17
N ASP A 168 6.72 0.59 -14.06
CA ASP A 168 7.34 1.50 -15.01
C ASP A 168 7.67 0.80 -16.35
N LYS A 169 8.19 1.55 -17.29
CA LYS A 169 8.52 1.06 -18.64
C LYS A 169 9.71 0.09 -18.66
N GLU A 170 10.53 0.10 -17.63
CA GLU A 170 11.65 -0.83 -17.41
C GLU A 170 11.21 -2.11 -16.67
N GLY A 171 9.94 -2.24 -16.26
CA GLY A 171 9.42 -3.38 -15.51
C GLY A 171 9.72 -3.31 -14.02
N VAL A 172 10.09 -2.13 -13.50
CA VAL A 172 10.25 -1.93 -12.05
C VAL A 172 8.91 -1.60 -11.43
N LEU A 173 8.54 -2.39 -10.43
CA LEU A 173 7.31 -2.18 -9.66
C LEU A 173 7.54 -1.13 -8.57
N LYS A 174 6.57 -0.23 -8.41
CA LYS A 174 6.54 0.81 -7.36
C LYS A 174 5.24 0.77 -6.58
N LEU A 175 5.32 0.60 -5.27
CA LEU A 175 4.22 0.81 -4.33
C LEU A 175 4.06 2.32 -4.11
N ILE A 176 2.84 2.90 -4.26
CA ILE A 176 2.66 4.34 -4.47
C ILE A 176 1.74 5.08 -3.48
N ASP A 177 0.99 4.41 -2.64
CA ASP A 177 0.04 5.06 -1.71
C ASP A 177 0.20 4.54 -0.27
N PHE A 178 0.46 5.47 0.67
CA PHE A 178 0.72 5.18 2.08
C PHE A 178 -0.29 5.88 3.02
N GLY A 179 -1.40 6.38 2.49
CA GLY A 179 -2.41 7.11 3.25
C GLY A 179 -3.00 6.32 4.42
N LEU A 180 -3.09 4.99 4.32
CA LEU A 180 -3.59 4.10 5.37
C LEU A 180 -2.48 3.46 6.23
N THR A 181 -1.21 3.73 5.93
CA THR A 181 -0.07 3.18 6.65
C THR A 181 -0.04 3.61 8.10
N VAL A 182 0.27 2.68 8.99
CA VAL A 182 0.38 2.90 10.43
C VAL A 182 1.64 2.25 11.00
N PRO A 183 2.17 2.73 12.14
CA PRO A 183 3.23 2.04 12.85
C PRO A 183 2.81 0.62 13.26
N TYR A 184 3.69 -0.36 13.08
CA TYR A 184 3.48 -1.71 13.59
C TYR A 184 3.83 -1.75 15.08
N THR A 185 2.88 -1.31 15.89
CA THR A 185 2.96 -1.36 17.36
C THR A 185 1.68 -1.94 17.93
N PRO A 186 1.70 -2.47 19.17
CA PRO A 186 0.51 -3.02 19.81
C PRO A 186 -0.69 -2.05 19.77
N ALA A 187 -0.46 -0.75 19.96
CA ALA A 187 -1.52 0.27 19.97
C ALA A 187 -2.27 0.37 18.64
N PHE A 188 -1.61 0.16 17.51
CA PHE A 188 -2.23 0.18 16.18
C PHE A 188 -2.77 -1.19 15.74
N CYS A 189 -2.46 -2.25 16.50
CA CYS A 189 -2.89 -3.62 16.23
C CYS A 189 -4.12 -4.05 17.05
N ILE A 190 -4.62 -3.18 17.93
CA ILE A 190 -5.85 -3.42 18.71
C ILE A 190 -7.04 -3.57 17.75
N GLY A 191 -7.93 -4.50 18.03
CA GLY A 191 -9.15 -4.70 17.25
C GLY A 191 -10.12 -3.51 17.35
N GLY A 192 -10.95 -3.32 16.30
CA GLY A 192 -12.00 -2.30 16.28
C GLY A 192 -11.97 -1.39 15.06
N ASN A 193 -10.80 -1.06 14.52
CA ASN A 193 -10.70 -0.17 13.36
C ASN A 193 -10.70 -0.95 12.03
N ARG A 194 -11.83 -0.90 11.31
CA ARG A 194 -11.97 -1.46 9.95
C ARG A 194 -11.55 -0.41 8.92
N THR A 195 -10.25 -0.20 8.77
CA THR A 195 -9.69 0.73 7.78
C THR A 195 -9.06 -0.06 6.63
N GLY A 196 -9.34 0.32 5.40
CA GLY A 196 -8.84 -0.31 4.17
C GLY A 196 -9.95 -0.54 3.15
N THR A 197 -9.55 -0.96 1.98
CA THR A 197 -10.45 -1.34 0.88
C THR A 197 -11.17 -2.65 1.24
N SER A 198 -12.50 -2.68 1.13
CA SER A 198 -13.32 -3.84 1.53
C SER A 198 -12.88 -5.15 0.89
N ASP A 199 -12.44 -5.08 -0.36
CA ASP A 199 -12.07 -6.24 -1.18
C ASP A 199 -10.79 -6.96 -0.71
N ILE A 200 -9.97 -6.31 0.13
CA ILE A 200 -8.68 -6.84 0.61
C ILE A 200 -8.59 -6.93 2.13
N LEU A 201 -9.63 -6.53 2.87
CA LEU A 201 -9.60 -6.59 4.34
C LEU A 201 -9.48 -8.04 4.84
N ALA A 202 -8.51 -8.30 5.70
CA ALA A 202 -8.30 -9.59 6.31
C ALA A 202 -9.46 -9.99 7.25
N PRO A 203 -9.78 -11.29 7.39
CA PRO A 203 -10.87 -11.77 8.25
C PRO A 203 -10.78 -11.29 9.69
N GLU A 204 -9.60 -11.21 10.28
CA GLU A 204 -9.37 -10.71 11.63
C GLU A 204 -9.69 -9.23 11.80
N ILE A 205 -9.47 -8.40 10.76
CA ILE A 205 -9.90 -6.98 10.75
C ILE A 205 -11.43 -6.91 10.71
N ILE A 206 -12.08 -7.73 9.85
CA ILE A 206 -13.53 -7.78 9.74
C ILE A 206 -14.14 -8.20 11.08
N LYS A 207 -13.57 -9.20 11.74
CA LYS A 207 -13.98 -9.70 13.07
C LYS A 207 -13.60 -8.77 14.22
N ARG A 208 -12.92 -7.65 13.96
CA ARG A 208 -12.42 -6.69 14.96
C ARG A 208 -11.51 -7.32 16.02
N LYS A 209 -10.75 -8.34 15.64
CA LYS A 209 -9.74 -8.98 16.50
C LYS A 209 -8.44 -8.17 16.51
N THR A 210 -7.56 -8.49 17.46
CA THR A 210 -6.16 -8.04 17.43
C THR A 210 -5.49 -8.53 16.16
N THR A 211 -4.67 -7.69 15.56
CA THR A 211 -4.03 -7.91 14.27
C THR A 211 -2.50 -7.87 14.38
N ASP A 212 -1.82 -8.32 13.35
CA ASP A 212 -0.38 -8.15 13.17
C ASP A 212 -0.05 -7.89 11.68
N HIS A 213 1.21 -8.03 11.29
CA HIS A 213 1.66 -7.80 9.92
C HIS A 213 1.00 -8.74 8.89
N ARG A 214 0.42 -9.86 9.31
CA ARG A 214 -0.24 -10.82 8.42
C ARG A 214 -1.55 -10.32 7.82
N VAL A 215 -2.05 -9.15 8.27
CA VAL A 215 -3.14 -8.45 7.55
C VAL A 215 -2.68 -7.96 6.18
N ASP A 216 -1.43 -7.48 6.09
CA ASP A 216 -0.83 -7.09 4.82
C ASP A 216 -0.53 -8.32 3.94
N LEU A 217 -0.11 -9.44 4.54
CA LEU A 217 0.11 -10.69 3.80
C LEU A 217 -1.18 -11.24 3.19
N PHE A 218 -2.30 -11.11 3.89
CA PHE A 218 -3.62 -11.44 3.33
C PHE A 218 -3.96 -10.56 2.12
N ALA A 219 -3.80 -9.23 2.25
CA ALA A 219 -4.05 -8.28 1.17
C ALA A 219 -3.11 -8.51 -0.02
N LEU A 220 -1.84 -8.82 0.24
CA LEU A 220 -0.86 -9.21 -0.76
C LEU A 220 -1.28 -10.51 -1.48
N GLY A 221 -1.79 -11.50 -0.75
CA GLY A 221 -2.34 -12.74 -1.30
C GLY A 221 -3.55 -12.50 -2.21
N VAL A 222 -4.50 -11.64 -1.80
CA VAL A 222 -5.64 -11.23 -2.64
C VAL A 222 -5.16 -10.51 -3.89
N THR A 223 -4.18 -9.62 -3.76
CA THR A 223 -3.56 -8.91 -4.90
C THR A 223 -2.90 -9.88 -5.87
N ALA A 224 -2.13 -10.84 -5.37
CA ALA A 224 -1.51 -11.87 -6.19
C ALA A 224 -2.55 -12.73 -6.91
N TYR A 225 -3.60 -13.13 -6.21
CA TYR A 225 -4.71 -13.88 -6.79
C TYR A 225 -5.36 -13.10 -7.96
N GLU A 226 -5.64 -11.81 -7.76
CA GLU A 226 -6.21 -10.93 -8.80
C GLU A 226 -5.26 -10.76 -10.00
N VAL A 227 -3.95 -10.65 -9.77
CA VAL A 227 -2.93 -10.55 -10.84
C VAL A 227 -2.91 -11.79 -11.73
N PHE A 228 -3.12 -13.00 -11.17
CA PHE A 228 -3.11 -14.25 -11.95
C PHE A 228 -4.45 -14.58 -12.60
N THR A 229 -5.55 -14.17 -11.99
CA THR A 229 -6.90 -14.58 -12.45
C THR A 229 -7.67 -13.47 -13.14
N GLY A 230 -7.29 -12.20 -12.92
CA GLY A 230 -8.07 -11.02 -13.33
C GLY A 230 -9.33 -10.81 -12.48
N GLN A 231 -9.53 -11.59 -11.42
CA GLN A 231 -10.72 -11.55 -10.58
C GLN A 231 -10.36 -11.72 -9.10
N LEU A 232 -11.28 -11.31 -8.21
CA LEU A 232 -11.13 -11.54 -6.77
C LEU A 232 -11.46 -12.99 -6.39
N PRO A 233 -10.88 -13.51 -5.29
CA PRO A 233 -11.18 -14.86 -4.77
C PRO A 233 -12.64 -15.05 -4.40
N TRP A 234 -13.31 -14.01 -3.96
CA TRP A 234 -14.74 -13.95 -3.68
C TRP A 234 -15.39 -12.94 -4.62
N GLU A 235 -16.57 -13.24 -5.10
CA GLU A 235 -17.31 -12.33 -5.97
C GLU A 235 -17.52 -10.98 -5.30
N ARG A 236 -17.26 -9.92 -6.07
CA ARG A 236 -17.50 -8.55 -5.61
C ARG A 236 -18.99 -8.33 -5.33
N SER A 237 -19.27 -7.57 -4.28
CA SER A 237 -20.62 -7.11 -3.98
C SER A 237 -20.64 -5.57 -3.90
N VAL A 238 -21.81 -4.98 -4.15
CA VAL A 238 -22.04 -3.54 -3.98
C VAL A 238 -22.05 -3.15 -2.50
N SER A 239 -22.34 -4.10 -1.61
CA SER A 239 -22.37 -3.94 -0.15
C SER A 239 -21.06 -4.44 0.47
N SER A 240 -20.43 -3.60 1.29
CA SER A 240 -19.26 -4.01 2.09
C SER A 240 -19.60 -5.13 3.07
N GLU A 241 -20.81 -5.11 3.66
CA GLU A 241 -21.28 -6.13 4.59
C GLU A 241 -21.38 -7.49 3.91
N GLU A 242 -21.92 -7.53 2.71
CA GLU A 242 -22.02 -8.76 1.92
C GLU A 242 -20.62 -9.26 1.51
N THR A 243 -19.72 -8.38 1.10
CA THR A 243 -18.31 -8.70 0.83
C THR A 243 -17.67 -9.34 2.05
N PHE A 244 -17.88 -8.79 3.24
CA PHE A 244 -17.37 -9.34 4.50
C PHE A 244 -17.99 -10.69 4.83
N ARG A 245 -19.32 -10.83 4.68
CA ARG A 245 -20.04 -12.09 4.91
C ARG A 245 -19.50 -13.22 4.04
N ARG A 246 -19.30 -12.96 2.75
CA ARG A 246 -18.73 -13.95 1.80
C ARG A 246 -17.34 -14.37 2.26
N ARG A 247 -16.45 -13.42 2.56
CA ARG A 247 -15.08 -13.71 3.00
C ARG A 247 -15.03 -14.52 4.29
N LEU A 248 -15.94 -14.26 5.23
CA LEU A 248 -15.96 -14.98 6.50
C LEU A 248 -16.56 -16.39 6.39
N ASN A 249 -17.51 -16.61 5.49
CA ASN A 249 -18.34 -17.81 5.49
C ASN A 249 -18.20 -18.69 4.23
N GLN A 250 -17.77 -18.13 3.10
CA GLN A 250 -17.63 -18.90 1.85
C GLN A 250 -16.15 -19.26 1.62
N LYS A 251 -15.91 -20.42 1.00
CA LYS A 251 -14.59 -20.75 0.49
C LYS A 251 -14.24 -19.82 -0.69
N PRO A 252 -12.96 -19.40 -0.84
CA PRO A 252 -12.54 -18.71 -2.04
C PRO A 252 -12.65 -19.65 -3.23
N ARG A 253 -12.90 -19.10 -4.41
CA ARG A 253 -12.77 -19.85 -5.67
C ARG A 253 -11.30 -20.21 -5.85
N THR A 254 -11.03 -21.36 -6.45
CA THR A 254 -9.64 -21.71 -6.79
C THR A 254 -9.16 -20.84 -7.96
N ALA A 255 -7.88 -20.52 -8.00
CA ALA A 255 -7.35 -19.73 -9.11
C ALA A 255 -7.50 -20.46 -10.46
N LYS A 256 -7.40 -21.79 -10.45
CA LYS A 256 -7.58 -22.65 -11.61
C LYS A 256 -9.02 -22.62 -12.19
N GLU A 257 -10.05 -22.48 -11.33
CA GLU A 257 -11.44 -22.29 -11.79
C GLU A 257 -11.62 -21.02 -12.61
N LEU A 258 -10.88 -19.96 -12.30
CA LEU A 258 -10.99 -18.66 -12.97
C LEU A 258 -10.03 -18.50 -14.14
N ASN A 259 -8.86 -19.11 -14.04
CA ASN A 259 -7.85 -19.15 -15.08
C ASN A 259 -7.28 -20.57 -15.19
N PRO A 260 -7.76 -21.40 -16.14
CA PRO A 260 -7.27 -22.78 -16.30
C PRO A 260 -5.78 -22.92 -16.61
N GLN A 261 -5.10 -21.83 -17.01
CA GLN A 261 -3.64 -21.82 -17.20
C GLN A 261 -2.89 -21.84 -15.86
N VAL A 262 -3.54 -21.47 -14.76
CA VAL A 262 -2.95 -21.53 -13.41
C VAL A 262 -2.85 -23.00 -12.98
N GLY A 263 -1.62 -23.49 -12.81
CA GLY A 263 -1.34 -24.84 -12.32
C GLY A 263 -1.81 -25.05 -10.86
N ASP A 264 -1.92 -26.31 -10.46
CA ASP A 264 -2.39 -26.66 -9.10
C ASP A 264 -1.46 -26.12 -8.01
N ASP A 265 -0.14 -26.15 -8.23
CA ASP A 265 0.88 -25.63 -7.30
C ASP A 265 0.71 -24.13 -7.05
N LEU A 266 0.57 -23.34 -8.12
CA LEU A 266 0.33 -21.90 -7.98
C LEU A 266 -1.01 -21.63 -7.32
N SER A 267 -2.05 -22.35 -7.71
CA SER A 267 -3.37 -22.23 -7.08
C SER A 267 -3.31 -22.51 -5.57
N ALA A 268 -2.58 -23.54 -5.14
CA ALA A 268 -2.37 -23.86 -3.73
C ALA A 268 -1.60 -22.75 -2.99
N VAL A 269 -0.54 -22.20 -3.59
CA VAL A 269 0.23 -21.08 -3.03
C VAL A 269 -0.66 -19.84 -2.84
N LEU A 270 -1.47 -19.49 -3.85
CA LEU A 270 -2.39 -18.35 -3.78
C LEU A 270 -3.47 -18.53 -2.72
N LEU A 271 -4.06 -19.73 -2.62
CA LEU A 271 -5.07 -20.04 -1.59
C LEU A 271 -4.49 -19.99 -0.19
N ARG A 272 -3.27 -20.52 0.02
CA ARG A 272 -2.59 -20.43 1.31
C ARG A 272 -2.35 -18.98 1.74
N ALA A 273 -2.00 -18.08 0.81
CA ALA A 273 -1.77 -16.67 1.13
C ALA A 273 -3.03 -15.96 1.66
N ILE A 274 -4.22 -16.44 1.30
CA ILE A 274 -5.50 -15.88 1.70
C ILE A 274 -6.27 -16.74 2.72
N GLU A 275 -5.58 -17.64 3.42
CA GLU A 275 -6.18 -18.44 4.50
C GLU A 275 -6.84 -17.56 5.57
N ARG A 276 -7.94 -18.06 6.16
CA ARG A 276 -8.73 -17.29 7.13
C ARG A 276 -7.98 -17.02 8.40
N GLU A 277 -7.34 -18.05 8.94
CA GLU A 277 -6.57 -17.90 10.15
C GLU A 277 -5.14 -17.43 9.80
N PRO A 278 -4.67 -16.37 10.46
CA PRO A 278 -3.35 -15.80 10.14
C PRO A 278 -2.19 -16.81 10.29
N GLY A 279 -2.33 -17.80 11.18
CA GLY A 279 -1.32 -18.85 11.40
C GLY A 279 -1.13 -19.78 10.21
N ASP A 280 -2.14 -19.95 9.37
CA ASP A 280 -2.11 -20.85 8.21
C ASP A 280 -1.52 -20.19 6.96
N ARG A 281 -1.38 -18.85 6.96
CA ARG A 281 -0.76 -18.06 5.90
C ARG A 281 0.75 -18.24 5.89
N PHE A 282 1.42 -17.60 4.93
CA PHE A 282 2.87 -17.44 4.98
C PHE A 282 3.26 -16.54 6.16
N PRO A 283 4.37 -16.83 6.86
CA PRO A 283 4.76 -16.04 8.03
C PRO A 283 5.32 -14.65 7.66
N THR A 284 5.88 -14.49 6.44
CA THR A 284 6.49 -13.26 5.96
C THR A 284 6.22 -13.06 4.48
N ALA A 285 6.42 -11.84 3.97
CA ALA A 285 6.35 -11.58 2.54
C ALA A 285 7.47 -12.30 1.77
N THR A 286 8.65 -12.42 2.37
CA THR A 286 9.76 -13.20 1.81
C THR A 286 9.36 -14.68 1.65
N ALA A 287 8.74 -15.30 2.66
CA ALA A 287 8.30 -16.69 2.55
C ALA A 287 7.25 -16.90 1.45
N PHE A 288 6.38 -15.92 1.22
CA PHE A 288 5.43 -15.95 0.11
C PHE A 288 6.14 -15.79 -1.24
N LYS A 289 7.10 -14.85 -1.36
CA LYS A 289 7.95 -14.69 -2.54
C LYS A 289 8.67 -15.98 -2.91
N ASP A 290 9.28 -16.65 -1.92
CA ASP A 290 9.99 -17.90 -2.11
C ASP A 290 9.08 -19.02 -2.61
N ALA A 291 7.84 -19.07 -2.09
CA ALA A 291 6.85 -20.03 -2.55
C ALA A 291 6.41 -19.76 -4.00
N LEU A 292 6.19 -18.50 -4.39
CA LEU A 292 5.91 -18.11 -5.77
C LEU A 292 7.07 -18.45 -6.71
N GLY A 293 8.31 -18.27 -6.26
CA GLY A 293 9.49 -18.56 -7.08
C GLY A 293 9.76 -20.06 -7.33
N LYS A 294 9.15 -20.94 -6.53
CA LYS A 294 9.26 -22.42 -6.67
C LYS A 294 8.20 -23.03 -7.59
N VAL A 295 7.16 -22.26 -7.92
CA VAL A 295 6.12 -22.72 -8.85
C VAL A 295 6.73 -22.86 -10.24
N GLU A 296 6.37 -23.94 -10.96
CA GLU A 296 6.79 -24.10 -12.35
C GLU A 296 6.39 -22.85 -13.17
N LYS A 297 7.38 -22.33 -13.89
CA LYS A 297 7.16 -21.15 -14.74
C LYS A 297 6.32 -21.57 -15.95
N GLN A 298 5.03 -21.38 -15.85
CA GLN A 298 4.13 -21.43 -17.00
C GLN A 298 3.97 -19.99 -17.53
N ASP A 299 3.77 -19.85 -18.84
CA ASP A 299 3.49 -18.56 -19.49
C ASP A 299 2.04 -18.13 -19.15
N TYR A 300 1.85 -17.59 -17.96
CA TYR A 300 0.57 -17.05 -17.51
C TYR A 300 0.21 -15.75 -18.22
#